data_3e6b627e83e552887c4e8f51c3c6c6ff
#
_entry.id   3e6b627e83e552887c4e8f51c3c6c6ff
#
_cell.length_a   1.000
_cell.length_b   1.000
_cell.length_c   1.000
_cell.angle_alpha   90.00
_cell.angle_beta   90.00
_cell.angle_gamma   90.00
#
_symmetry.space_group_name_H-M   'P 1'
#
loop_
_entity.id
_entity.type
_entity.pdbx_description
1 polymer ?
#
loop_
_entity_poly.entity_id
_entity_poly.type
_entity_poly.pdbx_seq_one_letter_code
_entity_poly.pdbx_strand_id
1 'polypeptide(L)' 'MATREKRLAQFDGNGEPSPHQRVEVLCEDHSGTYQLPFACRFVDGQWRNDATGGALEANVIAWRKPREKQPGMA' A
#
# COMPACT_ATOMS: atom_id res chain seq x y z
N MET A 1 -10.43 -15.17 -13.60
CA MET A 1 -9.31 -14.75 -13.42
C MET A 1 -9.04 -14.46 -12.05
N ALA A 2 -8.00 -14.75 -11.57
CA ALA A 2 -7.69 -14.65 -10.20
C ALA A 2 -6.83 -13.46 -9.90
N THR A 3 -7.03 -12.40 -10.61
CA THR A 3 -6.17 -11.25 -10.50
C THR A 3 -6.21 -10.63 -9.11
N ARG A 4 -7.42 -10.54 -8.55
CA ARG A 4 -7.53 -9.92 -7.24
C ARG A 4 -6.82 -10.75 -6.19
N GLU A 5 -6.99 -12.05 -6.24
CA GLU A 5 -6.35 -12.92 -5.29
C GLU A 5 -4.85 -12.90 -5.45
N LYS A 6 -4.37 -12.84 -6.68
CA LYS A 6 -2.97 -12.78 -6.91
C LYS A 6 -2.39 -11.50 -6.35
N ARG A 7 -3.07 -10.39 -6.52
CA ARG A 7 -2.60 -9.15 -5.97
C ARG A 7 -2.63 -9.15 -4.46
N LEU A 8 -3.68 -9.68 -3.86
CA LEU A 8 -3.73 -9.76 -2.42
C LEU A 8 -2.60 -10.61 -1.86
N ALA A 9 -2.22 -11.64 -2.59
CA ALA A 9 -1.12 -12.47 -2.14
C ALA A 9 0.21 -11.73 -2.16
N GLN A 10 0.33 -10.72 -3.01
CA GLN A 10 1.54 -9.93 -3.08
C GLN A 10 1.60 -8.85 -2.02
N PHE A 11 0.46 -8.48 -1.44
CA PHE A 11 0.40 -7.44 -0.42
C PHE A 11 0.13 -8.11 0.92
N ASP A 12 1.18 -8.64 1.50
CA ASP A 12 1.07 -9.56 2.62
C ASP A 12 1.23 -8.92 3.98
N GLY A 13 1.07 -7.64 4.09
CA GLY A 13 1.15 -6.98 5.39
C GLY A 13 0.06 -7.46 6.31
N ASN A 14 0.41 -7.63 7.57
CA ASN A 14 -0.53 -8.10 8.57
C ASN A 14 -0.90 -6.99 9.49
N GLY A 15 -2.18 -6.87 9.81
CA GLY A 15 -2.64 -5.89 10.77
C GLY A 15 -2.39 -4.49 10.24
N GLU A 16 -2.02 -3.59 11.11
CA GLU A 16 -1.77 -2.21 10.73
C GLU A 16 -0.28 -1.94 10.76
N PRO A 17 0.26 -1.22 9.79
CA PRO A 17 1.66 -0.87 9.84
C PRO A 17 1.89 0.16 10.92
N SER A 18 3.14 0.30 11.38
CA SER A 18 3.41 1.33 12.34
C SER A 18 3.27 2.70 11.69
N PRO A 19 2.95 3.74 12.50
CA PRO A 19 2.61 5.04 11.89
C PRO A 19 3.75 5.71 11.16
N HIS A 20 4.97 5.31 11.43
CA HIS A 20 6.10 5.90 10.74
C HIS A 20 6.59 5.06 9.58
N GLN A 21 5.94 3.97 9.31
CA GLN A 21 6.40 3.05 8.28
C GLN A 21 5.80 3.41 6.94
N ARG A 22 6.64 3.56 5.93
CA ARG A 22 6.15 3.77 4.58
C ARG A 22 5.83 2.43 3.98
N VAL A 23 4.69 2.31 3.37
CA VAL A 23 4.25 1.05 2.81
C VAL A 23 3.62 1.28 1.45
N GLU A 24 3.53 0.22 0.66
CA GLU A 24 2.80 0.23 -0.58
C GLU A 24 1.41 -0.28 -0.30
N VAL A 25 0.41 0.29 -0.93
CA VAL A 25 -0.97 -0.09 -0.67
C VAL A 25 -1.66 -0.52 -1.95
N LEU A 26 -2.55 -1.47 -1.80
CA LEU A 26 -3.40 -1.97 -2.86
C LEU A 26 -4.80 -1.47 -2.59
N CYS A 27 -5.41 -0.88 -3.60
CA CYS A 27 -6.76 -0.34 -3.48
C CYS A 27 -7.69 -1.06 -4.42
N GLU A 28 -8.97 -0.84 -4.22
CA GLU A 28 -9.99 -1.48 -5.05
C GLU A 28 -11.11 -0.51 -5.31
N ASP A 29 -11.60 -0.49 -6.54
CA ASP A 29 -12.80 0.25 -6.84
C ASP A 29 -13.66 -0.63 -7.74
N HIS A 30 -14.70 -0.07 -8.34
CA HIS A 30 -15.61 -0.88 -9.12
C HIS A 30 -14.98 -1.41 -10.40
N SER A 31 -13.81 -0.92 -10.77
CA SER A 31 -13.11 -1.41 -11.95
C SER A 31 -12.08 -2.47 -11.63
N GLY A 32 -11.80 -2.72 -10.38
CA GLY A 32 -10.83 -3.75 -9.99
C GLY A 32 -9.82 -3.22 -8.99
N THR A 33 -8.71 -3.91 -8.86
CA THR A 33 -7.67 -3.53 -7.90
C THR A 33 -6.57 -2.75 -8.60
N TYR A 34 -5.92 -1.89 -7.85
CA TYR A 34 -4.79 -1.14 -8.38
C TYR A 34 -3.87 -0.75 -7.24
N GLN A 35 -2.60 -0.63 -7.56
CA GLN A 35 -1.60 -0.21 -6.58
C GLN A 35 -1.38 1.29 -6.73
N LEU A 36 -1.34 1.99 -5.62
CA LEU A 36 -1.07 3.43 -5.71
C LEU A 36 0.39 3.66 -6.09
N PRO A 37 0.66 4.69 -6.88
CA PRO A 37 2.01 4.93 -7.37
C PRO A 37 2.89 5.67 -6.37
N PHE A 38 2.48 5.75 -5.11
CA PHE A 38 3.26 6.44 -4.10
C PHE A 38 3.17 5.67 -2.80
N ALA A 39 4.12 5.92 -1.92
CA ALA A 39 4.13 5.27 -0.62
C ALA A 39 3.13 5.93 0.29
N CYS A 40 2.61 5.18 1.24
CA CYS A 40 1.61 5.65 2.16
C CYS A 40 1.99 5.32 3.58
N ARG A 41 1.32 5.95 4.54
CA ARG A 41 1.45 5.65 5.95
C ARG A 41 0.07 5.52 6.56
N PHE A 42 -0.04 4.72 7.61
CA PHE A 42 -1.29 4.53 8.29
C PHE A 42 -1.18 5.22 9.64
N VAL A 43 -1.85 6.33 9.79
CA VAL A 43 -1.73 7.17 10.98
C VAL A 43 -3.11 7.44 11.54
N ASP A 44 -3.30 7.14 12.81
CA ASP A 44 -4.57 7.43 13.50
C ASP A 44 -5.76 6.85 12.78
N GLY A 45 -5.62 5.63 12.30
CA GLY A 45 -6.73 4.96 11.63
C GLY A 45 -6.97 5.41 10.22
N GLN A 46 -6.08 6.21 9.64
CA GLN A 46 -6.25 6.68 8.29
C GLN A 46 -5.02 6.43 7.46
N TRP A 47 -5.24 6.08 6.20
CA TRP A 47 -4.14 5.96 5.24
C TRP A 47 -3.84 7.33 4.68
N ARG A 48 -2.56 7.66 4.63
CA ARG A 48 -2.13 8.97 4.14
C ARG A 48 -1.01 8.83 3.13
N ASN A 49 -0.96 9.77 2.19
CA ASN A 49 0.13 9.82 1.24
C ASN A 49 1.39 10.24 1.99
N ASP A 50 2.46 9.46 1.87
CA ASP A 50 3.68 9.74 2.62
C ASP A 50 4.33 11.06 2.19
N ALA A 51 4.21 11.42 0.94
CA ALA A 51 4.83 12.63 0.44
C ALA A 51 4.07 13.88 0.81
N THR A 52 2.75 13.85 0.78
CA THR A 52 1.96 15.06 1.02
C THR A 52 1.29 15.08 2.38
N GLY A 53 1.16 13.95 3.02
CA GLY A 53 0.45 13.87 4.29
C GLY A 53 -1.06 13.88 4.14
N GLY A 54 -1.57 13.96 2.93
CA GLY A 54 -3.01 14.00 2.73
C GLY A 54 -3.68 12.66 2.88
N ALA A 55 -4.88 12.66 3.39
CA ALA A 55 -5.62 11.42 3.58
C ALA A 55 -6.01 10.84 2.23
N LEU A 56 -5.99 9.51 2.13
CA LEU A 56 -6.40 8.85 0.91
C LEU A 56 -7.89 8.74 0.88
N GLU A 57 -8.45 8.90 -0.33
CA GLU A 57 -9.86 8.68 -0.49
C GLU A 57 -10.13 7.35 -1.13
N ALA A 58 -9.10 6.59 -1.42
CA ALA A 58 -9.26 5.31 -2.06
C ALA A 58 -9.58 4.25 -1.03
N ASN A 59 -10.15 3.16 -1.49
CA ASN A 59 -10.49 2.04 -0.63
C ASN A 59 -9.30 1.08 -0.56
N VAL A 60 -8.51 1.17 0.49
CA VAL A 60 -7.32 0.35 0.64
C VAL A 60 -7.73 -1.01 1.17
N ILE A 61 -7.33 -2.06 0.48
CA ILE A 61 -7.68 -3.41 0.88
C ILE A 61 -6.49 -4.23 1.34
N ALA A 62 -5.27 -3.77 1.09
CA ALA A 62 -4.09 -4.51 1.53
C ALA A 62 -2.88 -3.60 1.46
N TRP A 63 -1.80 -4.00 2.13
CA TRP A 63 -0.56 -3.23 2.11
C TRP A 63 0.62 -4.18 2.22
N ARG A 64 1.80 -3.67 1.91
CA ARG A 64 3.02 -4.47 2.06
C ARG A 64 4.19 -3.52 2.28
N LYS A 65 5.27 -4.05 2.81
CA LYS A 65 6.48 -3.27 2.94
C LYS A 65 7.06 -3.02 1.57
N PRO A 66 7.60 -1.84 1.34
CA PRO A 66 8.15 -1.56 0.02
C PRO A 66 9.33 -2.47 -0.27
N ARG A 67 9.43 -2.89 -1.56
CA ARG A 67 10.55 -3.65 -1.94
C ARG A 67 11.70 -2.72 -2.01
N GLU A 68 12.76 -3.01 -1.29
CA GLU A 68 13.88 -2.16 -1.35
C GLU A 68 14.74 -2.57 -2.42
N LYS A 69 15.09 -1.71 -3.35
CA LYS A 69 16.03 -2.01 -4.31
C LYS A 69 17.31 -1.86 -3.69
N GLN A 70 18.21 -2.70 -3.83
CA GLN A 70 19.50 -2.65 -3.28
C GLN A 70 20.28 -1.68 -4.01
N PRO A 71 20.51 -0.56 -3.51
CA PRO A 71 21.13 0.43 -4.28
C PRO A 71 22.46 -0.02 -4.65
N GLY A 72 23.08 -0.45 -4.22
CA GLY A 72 24.28 -0.70 -4.70
C GLY A 72 24.40 -1.73 -5.48
N MET A 73 23.60 -2.19 -5.59
CA MET A 73 23.69 -3.06 -6.29
C MET A 73 23.85 -2.76 -7.07
N ALA A 74 24.05 -2.24 -6.87
CA ALA A 74 24.34 -1.76 -7.62
C ALA A 74 24.33 -1.77 -7.64
#